data_cb18f890da12909add6c9d7901a23044
#
_entry.id   cb18f890da12909add6c9d7901a23044
#
_cell.length_a   1.000
_cell.length_b   1.000
_cell.length_c   1.000
_cell.angle_alpha   90.00
_cell.angle_beta   90.00
_cell.angle_gamma   90.00
#
_symmetry.space_group_name_H-M   'P 1'
#
loop_
_entity.id
_entity.type
_entity.pdbx_description
1 polymer ?
#
loop_
_entity_poly.entity_id
_entity_poly.type
_entity_poly.pdbx_seq_one_letter_code
_entity_poly.pdbx_strand_id
1 'polypeptide(L)'
;MTPNGYCPAKRGVVNLDDYQKWFDPFSMNIPLEIKVIKRFFKKEKQERYIGFVSSVKNRKKFILELPHLKDLKWEYFTEAPSIEIINTVVKGKADSCYVISETSAVDGSCLPIDQALALTDNGFAMILVFGDATQIYYEGEPPYNRFLSNKS
;
A
#
# COMPACT_ATOMS: atom_id res chain seq x y z
N MET A 1 7.24 -20.32 -2.57
CA MET A 1 6.72 -19.18 -3.33
C MET A 1 5.22 -19.07 -3.12
N THR A 2 4.76 -17.88 -2.94
CA THR A 2 3.33 -17.65 -2.80
C THR A 2 2.74 -17.34 -4.16
N PRO A 3 1.66 -18.00 -4.55
CA PRO A 3 1.05 -17.75 -5.85
C PRO A 3 0.31 -16.42 -5.86
N ASN A 4 0.10 -15.87 -7.05
CA ASN A 4 -0.78 -14.73 -7.28
C ASN A 4 -0.40 -13.47 -6.49
N GLY A 5 0.89 -13.25 -6.30
CA GLY A 5 1.34 -12.04 -5.63
C GLY A 5 1.10 -12.01 -4.13
N TYR A 6 0.77 -13.15 -3.54
CA TYR A 6 0.61 -13.24 -2.11
C TYR A 6 1.85 -12.71 -1.40
N CYS A 7 1.64 -12.00 -0.30
CA CYS A 7 2.68 -11.26 0.38
C CYS A 7 2.89 -11.90 1.76
N PRO A 8 3.95 -12.72 1.93
CA PRO A 8 4.21 -13.31 3.23
C PRO A 8 4.75 -12.26 4.20
N ALA A 9 4.38 -12.40 5.47
CA ALA A 9 4.91 -11.53 6.51
C ALA A 9 6.42 -11.74 6.64
N LYS A 10 7.16 -10.68 6.92
CA LYS A 10 8.59 -10.77 7.16
C LYS A 10 8.83 -11.38 8.52
N ARG A 11 9.67 -12.42 8.56
CA ARG A 11 9.98 -13.10 9.81
C ARG A 11 11.00 -12.32 10.60
N GLY A 12 10.86 -12.33 11.92
CA GLY A 12 11.85 -11.79 12.83
C GLY A 12 11.80 -10.27 12.97
N VAL A 13 10.91 -9.61 12.27
CA VAL A 13 10.74 -8.18 12.45
C VAL A 13 9.77 -7.96 13.60
N VAL A 14 10.29 -7.46 14.71
CA VAL A 14 9.52 -7.30 15.94
C VAL A 14 9.33 -5.85 16.35
N ASN A 15 10.15 -4.94 15.79
CA ASN A 15 10.03 -3.51 16.06
C ASN A 15 10.61 -2.72 14.90
N LEU A 16 10.39 -1.40 14.92
CA LEU A 16 10.82 -0.52 13.83
C LEU A 16 12.32 -0.41 13.69
N ASP A 17 13.06 -0.46 14.80
CA ASP A 17 14.52 -0.39 14.74
C ASP A 17 15.09 -1.61 14.07
N ASP A 18 14.57 -2.80 14.39
CA ASP A 18 14.97 -4.03 13.72
C ASP A 18 14.60 -3.98 12.23
N TYR A 19 13.45 -3.43 11.92
CA TYR A 19 13.02 -3.32 10.54
C TYR A 19 13.98 -2.45 9.73
N GLN A 20 14.35 -1.28 10.25
CA GLN A 20 15.27 -0.38 9.55
C GLN A 20 16.62 -1.01 9.29
N LYS A 21 17.11 -1.82 10.22
CA LYS A 21 18.36 -2.54 10.08
C LYS A 21 18.33 -3.50 8.88
N TRP A 22 17.16 -4.07 8.62
CA TRP A 22 16.96 -5.06 7.57
C TRP A 22 16.32 -4.48 6.32
N PHE A 23 16.10 -3.17 6.29
CA PHE A 23 15.47 -2.55 5.15
C PHE A 23 16.36 -2.70 3.92
N ASP A 24 15.78 -3.26 2.88
CA ASP A 24 16.45 -3.49 1.60
C ASP A 24 15.52 -2.97 0.51
N PRO A 25 15.90 -1.91 -0.21
CA PRO A 25 15.10 -1.40 -1.31
C PRO A 25 14.79 -2.45 -2.38
N PHE A 26 15.68 -3.44 -2.53
CA PHE A 26 15.47 -4.51 -3.50
C PHE A 26 14.42 -5.53 -3.04
N SER A 27 13.98 -5.46 -1.79
CA SER A 27 12.89 -6.33 -1.32
C SER A 27 11.51 -5.79 -1.67
N MET A 28 11.42 -4.59 -2.26
CA MET A 28 10.16 -4.04 -2.72
C MET A 28 9.53 -4.96 -3.74
N ASN A 29 8.22 -5.16 -3.64
CA ASN A 29 7.49 -5.99 -4.59
C ASN A 29 7.07 -5.13 -5.79
N ILE A 30 8.01 -4.85 -6.68
CA ILE A 30 7.78 -3.98 -7.83
C ILE A 30 6.66 -4.52 -8.73
N PRO A 31 6.61 -5.82 -9.06
CA PRO A 31 5.50 -6.31 -9.88
C PRO A 31 4.13 -6.05 -9.27
N LEU A 32 4.00 -6.19 -7.95
CA LEU A 32 2.73 -5.92 -7.29
C LEU A 32 2.39 -4.43 -7.33
N GLU A 33 3.38 -3.57 -7.13
CA GLU A 33 3.18 -2.12 -7.21
C GLU A 33 2.73 -1.71 -8.61
N ILE A 34 3.30 -2.31 -9.63
CA ILE A 34 2.90 -2.06 -11.02
C ILE A 34 1.45 -2.51 -11.25
N LYS A 35 1.05 -3.64 -10.68
CA LYS A 35 -0.34 -4.09 -10.76
C LYS A 35 -1.30 -3.09 -10.13
N VAL A 36 -0.94 -2.55 -8.98
CA VAL A 36 -1.74 -1.51 -8.32
C VAL A 36 -1.92 -0.31 -9.24
N ILE A 37 -0.82 0.14 -9.83
CA ILE A 37 -0.86 1.30 -10.73
C ILE A 37 -1.75 1.01 -11.93
N LYS A 38 -1.61 -0.15 -12.55
CA LYS A 38 -2.39 -0.50 -13.75
C LYS A 38 -3.87 -0.68 -13.47
N ARG A 39 -4.25 -1.04 -12.25
CA ARG A 39 -5.65 -1.25 -11.88
C ARG A 39 -6.33 -0.01 -11.35
N PHE A 40 -5.62 0.78 -10.56
CA PHE A 40 -6.25 1.81 -9.74
C PHE A 40 -5.84 3.23 -10.08
N PHE A 41 -4.81 3.42 -10.89
CA PHE A 41 -4.37 4.77 -11.29
C PHE A 41 -4.95 5.13 -12.65
N LYS A 42 -5.18 6.42 -12.86
CA LYS A 42 -5.67 6.92 -14.15
C LYS A 42 -4.74 6.48 -15.27
N LYS A 43 -5.34 6.01 -16.36
CA LYS A 43 -4.59 5.41 -17.46
C LYS A 43 -3.49 6.32 -17.99
N GLU A 44 -3.77 7.60 -18.14
CA GLU A 44 -2.81 8.56 -18.69
C GLU A 44 -1.65 8.86 -17.75
N LYS A 45 -1.73 8.42 -16.50
CA LYS A 45 -0.68 8.63 -15.49
C LYS A 45 0.11 7.37 -15.16
N GLN A 46 -0.30 6.23 -15.67
CA GLN A 46 0.29 4.95 -15.27
C GLN A 46 1.78 4.86 -15.58
N GLU A 47 2.20 5.27 -16.78
CA GLU A 47 3.62 5.22 -17.14
C GLU A 47 4.49 6.04 -16.22
N ARG A 48 4.02 7.21 -15.81
CA ARG A 48 4.72 8.07 -14.88
C ARG A 48 4.98 7.37 -13.55
N TYR A 49 3.94 6.77 -12.98
CA TYR A 49 4.06 6.10 -11.68
C TYR A 49 4.83 4.78 -11.77
N ILE A 50 4.69 4.06 -12.86
CA ILE A 50 5.51 2.85 -13.09
C ILE A 50 6.99 3.24 -13.13
N GLY A 51 7.33 4.35 -13.79
CA GLY A 51 8.69 4.85 -13.80
C GLY A 51 9.20 5.17 -12.40
N PHE A 52 8.34 5.72 -11.56
CA PHE A 52 8.72 6.05 -10.18
C PHE A 52 9.04 4.80 -9.35
N VAL A 53 8.18 3.78 -9.41
CA VAL A 53 8.37 2.59 -8.57
C VAL A 53 9.43 1.64 -9.10
N SER A 54 9.80 1.76 -10.37
CA SER A 54 10.75 0.83 -11.01
C SER A 54 12.20 1.16 -10.68
N SER A 55 12.46 2.24 -9.96
CA SER A 55 13.80 2.69 -9.61
C SER A 55 13.82 3.12 -8.15
N VAL A 56 14.82 2.65 -7.42
CA VAL A 56 15.01 3.05 -6.02
C VAL A 56 15.14 4.58 -5.93
N LYS A 57 15.90 5.16 -6.83
CA LYS A 57 16.12 6.60 -6.85
C LYS A 57 14.82 7.37 -7.07
N ASN A 58 13.97 6.92 -7.98
CA ASN A 58 12.76 7.63 -8.34
C ASN A 58 11.58 7.32 -7.41
N ARG A 59 11.68 6.27 -6.60
CA ARG A 59 10.63 5.93 -5.65
C ARG A 59 10.30 7.08 -4.71
N LYS A 60 11.28 7.89 -4.36
CA LYS A 60 11.06 9.07 -3.51
C LYS A 60 10.01 10.00 -4.10
N LYS A 61 9.95 10.12 -5.42
CA LYS A 61 8.95 10.97 -6.09
C LYS A 61 7.54 10.46 -5.87
N PHE A 62 7.37 9.14 -5.91
CA PHE A 62 6.10 8.52 -5.63
C PHE A 62 5.68 8.76 -4.18
N ILE A 63 6.60 8.53 -3.25
CA ILE A 63 6.34 8.70 -1.83
C ILE A 63 5.99 10.15 -1.50
N LEU A 64 6.64 11.12 -2.14
CA LEU A 64 6.33 12.53 -1.93
C LEU A 64 4.92 12.91 -2.40
N GLU A 65 4.38 12.21 -3.39
CA GLU A 65 3.02 12.48 -3.88
C GLU A 65 1.96 11.75 -3.07
N LEU A 66 2.35 10.76 -2.29
CA LEU A 66 1.43 9.89 -1.59
C LEU A 66 0.43 10.64 -0.68
N PRO A 67 0.85 11.67 0.09
CA PRO A 67 -0.09 12.39 0.94
C PRO A 67 -1.22 13.10 0.18
N HIS A 68 -0.98 13.44 -1.06
CA HIS A 68 -1.93 14.20 -1.89
C HIS A 68 -2.17 13.51 -3.23
N LEU A 69 -2.30 12.21 -3.21
CA LEU A 69 -2.45 11.42 -4.43
C LEU A 69 -3.76 11.78 -5.14
N LYS A 70 -3.65 12.25 -6.38
CA LYS A 70 -4.79 12.73 -7.17
C LYS A 70 -5.16 11.80 -8.32
N ASP A 71 -4.24 10.92 -8.69
CA ASP A 71 -4.32 10.20 -9.96
C ASP A 71 -4.90 8.80 -9.84
N LEU A 72 -5.68 8.57 -8.79
CA LEU A 72 -6.45 7.33 -8.64
C LEU A 72 -7.72 7.39 -9.46
N LYS A 73 -8.20 6.23 -9.87
CA LYS A 73 -9.50 6.09 -10.51
C LYS A 73 -10.58 6.18 -9.44
N TRP A 74 -10.95 7.39 -9.06
CA TRP A 74 -11.82 7.66 -7.92
C TRP A 74 -13.18 6.96 -8.03
N GLU A 75 -13.63 6.69 -9.24
CA GLU A 75 -14.88 5.96 -9.46
C GLU A 75 -14.83 4.52 -8.94
N TYR A 76 -13.63 4.00 -8.66
CA TYR A 76 -13.45 2.66 -8.11
C TYR A 76 -13.39 2.64 -6.58
N PHE A 77 -13.53 3.78 -5.95
CA PHE A 77 -13.29 3.91 -4.52
C PHE A 77 -14.54 4.38 -3.79
N THR A 78 -14.66 3.92 -2.54
CA THR A 78 -15.67 4.41 -1.60
C THR A 78 -14.94 4.98 -0.41
N GLU A 79 -15.38 6.14 0.05
CA GLU A 79 -14.84 6.71 1.27
C GLU A 79 -15.13 5.76 2.43
N ALA A 80 -14.10 5.43 3.20
CA ALA A 80 -14.20 4.47 4.29
C ALA A 80 -14.36 5.23 5.61
N PRO A 81 -15.50 5.14 6.28
CA PRO A 81 -15.75 5.94 7.49
C PRO A 81 -14.99 5.44 8.71
N SER A 82 -14.59 4.17 8.76
CA SER A 82 -13.91 3.62 9.93
C SER A 82 -13.03 2.43 9.59
N ILE A 83 -12.07 2.17 10.48
CA ILE A 83 -11.19 1.02 10.38
C ILE A 83 -11.96 -0.29 10.53
N GLU A 84 -13.01 -0.30 11.34
CA GLU A 84 -13.83 -1.50 11.52
C GLU A 84 -14.49 -1.93 10.21
N ILE A 85 -14.95 -0.99 9.42
CA ILE A 85 -15.55 -1.29 8.12
C ILE A 85 -14.50 -1.89 7.20
N ILE A 86 -13.28 -1.31 7.18
CA ILE A 86 -12.20 -1.82 6.37
C ILE A 86 -11.89 -3.26 6.78
N ASN A 87 -11.73 -3.50 8.07
CA ASN A 87 -11.42 -4.83 8.58
C ASN A 87 -12.51 -5.84 8.18
N THR A 88 -13.78 -5.45 8.28
CA THR A 88 -14.89 -6.31 7.89
C THR A 88 -14.83 -6.68 6.41
N VAL A 89 -14.54 -5.70 5.55
CA VAL A 89 -14.50 -5.92 4.10
C VAL A 89 -13.35 -6.84 3.70
N VAL A 90 -12.17 -6.68 4.32
CA VAL A 90 -10.98 -7.44 3.92
C VAL A 90 -10.83 -8.76 4.67
N LYS A 91 -11.60 -8.97 5.71
CA LYS A 91 -11.52 -10.20 6.51
C LYS A 91 -11.78 -11.42 5.65
N GLY A 92 -10.88 -12.39 5.74
CA GLY A 92 -10.99 -13.62 4.97
C GLY A 92 -10.54 -13.52 3.52
N LYS A 93 -10.21 -12.32 3.05
CA LYS A 93 -9.74 -12.15 1.67
C LYS A 93 -8.23 -12.29 1.55
N ALA A 94 -7.51 -12.01 2.62
CA ALA A 94 -6.07 -12.16 2.67
C ALA A 94 -5.65 -12.22 4.13
N ASP A 95 -4.51 -12.88 4.40
CA ASP A 95 -3.96 -12.95 5.76
C ASP A 95 -2.99 -11.81 6.02
N SER A 96 -2.41 -11.26 4.98
CA SER A 96 -1.42 -10.20 5.07
C SER A 96 -1.64 -9.21 3.94
N CYS A 97 -1.01 -8.05 4.07
CA CYS A 97 -1.04 -7.06 3.01
C CYS A 97 0.31 -6.40 2.84
N TYR A 98 0.53 -5.90 1.64
CA TYR A 98 1.72 -5.16 1.28
C TYR A 98 1.50 -3.67 1.57
N VAL A 99 2.51 -3.01 2.11
CA VAL A 99 2.42 -1.61 2.54
C VAL A 99 3.28 -0.72 1.66
N ILE A 100 2.68 0.33 1.12
CA ILE A 100 3.40 1.44 0.49
C ILE A 100 3.18 2.64 1.41
N SER A 101 4.23 3.22 1.96
CA SER A 101 4.08 4.26 2.98
C SER A 101 5.18 5.30 2.89
N GLU A 102 4.83 6.53 3.28
CA GLU A 102 5.85 7.57 3.47
C GLU A 102 6.75 7.28 4.67
N THR A 103 6.37 6.35 5.54
CA THR A 103 7.22 5.92 6.64
C THR A 103 8.14 4.81 6.13
N SER A 104 9.43 5.13 6.00
CA SER A 104 10.41 4.20 5.42
C SER A 104 10.53 2.90 6.18
N ALA A 105 10.27 2.91 7.49
CA ALA A 105 10.35 1.71 8.32
C ALA A 105 9.40 0.61 7.89
N VAL A 106 8.27 0.95 7.28
CA VAL A 106 7.26 -0.04 6.87
C VAL A 106 7.02 -0.07 5.37
N ASP A 107 7.56 0.89 4.62
CA ASP A 107 7.40 0.92 3.18
C ASP A 107 7.98 -0.33 2.54
N GLY A 108 7.21 -1.00 1.70
CA GLY A 108 7.62 -2.24 1.05
C GLY A 108 7.50 -3.49 1.92
N SER A 109 6.89 -3.36 3.10
CA SER A 109 6.72 -4.50 4.02
C SER A 109 5.46 -5.27 3.70
N CYS A 110 5.50 -6.56 4.02
CA CYS A 110 4.32 -7.40 4.07
C CYS A 110 3.99 -7.64 5.54
N LEU A 111 2.80 -7.27 5.96
CA LEU A 111 2.40 -7.36 7.36
C LEU A 111 1.10 -8.13 7.48
N PRO A 112 0.88 -8.83 8.61
CA PRO A 112 -0.45 -9.34 8.90
C PRO A 112 -1.48 -8.21 8.86
N ILE A 113 -2.71 -8.52 8.49
CA ILE A 113 -3.76 -7.51 8.30
C ILE A 113 -3.92 -6.65 9.56
N ASP A 114 -4.00 -7.26 10.74
CA ASP A 114 -4.18 -6.50 11.99
C ASP A 114 -3.06 -5.49 12.20
N GLN A 115 -1.81 -5.87 11.91
CA GLN A 115 -0.66 -4.98 12.09
C GLN A 115 -0.68 -3.86 11.07
N ALA A 116 -1.06 -4.17 9.83
CA ALA A 116 -1.17 -3.15 8.79
C ALA A 116 -2.25 -2.14 9.13
N LEU A 117 -3.42 -2.58 9.59
CA LEU A 117 -4.50 -1.68 9.96
C LEU A 117 -4.13 -0.83 11.18
N ALA A 118 -3.28 -1.35 12.07
CA ALA A 118 -2.79 -0.57 13.20
C ALA A 118 -1.89 0.60 12.80
N LEU A 119 -1.35 0.59 11.58
CA LEU A 119 -0.55 1.70 11.07
C LEU A 119 -1.41 2.87 10.58
N THR A 120 -2.68 2.63 10.32
CA THR A 120 -3.56 3.67 9.79
C THR A 120 -3.87 4.70 10.86
N ASP A 121 -4.31 5.88 10.42
CA ASP A 121 -4.75 6.94 11.32
C ASP A 121 -3.63 7.52 12.18
N ASN A 122 -2.39 7.43 11.70
CA ASN A 122 -1.22 7.94 12.42
C ASN A 122 -0.59 9.15 11.74
N GLY A 123 -1.30 9.78 10.81
CA GLY A 123 -0.82 10.98 10.15
C GLY A 123 0.13 10.74 8.98
N PHE A 124 0.39 9.49 8.62
CA PHE A 124 1.25 9.15 7.49
C PHE A 124 0.41 8.63 6.34
N ALA A 125 0.74 9.06 5.13
CA ALA A 125 0.06 8.57 3.94
C ALA A 125 0.50 7.16 3.62
N MET A 126 -0.43 6.34 3.13
CA MET A 126 -0.13 4.94 2.81
C MET A 126 -1.13 4.36 1.82
N ILE A 127 -0.68 3.29 1.16
CA ILE A 127 -1.55 2.40 0.42
C ILE A 127 -1.34 1.01 0.99
N LEU A 128 -2.42 0.35 1.37
CA LEU A 128 -2.42 -1.06 1.77
C LEU A 128 -2.94 -1.87 0.59
N VAL A 129 -2.19 -2.89 0.19
CA VAL A 129 -2.53 -3.72 -0.97
C VAL A 129 -2.92 -5.11 -0.46
N PHE A 130 -4.15 -5.49 -0.72
CA PHE A 130 -4.70 -6.78 -0.27
C PHE A 130 -4.68 -7.77 -1.42
N GLY A 131 -4.17 -8.98 -1.14
CA GLY A 131 -4.08 -10.02 -2.16
C GLY A 131 -3.17 -9.62 -3.30
N ASP A 132 -3.53 -10.01 -4.49
CA ASP A 132 -2.77 -9.71 -5.71
C ASP A 132 -3.28 -8.41 -6.36
N ALA A 133 -3.29 -7.34 -5.59
CA ALA A 133 -3.85 -6.04 -5.98
C ALA A 133 -5.34 -6.14 -6.32
N THR A 134 -6.05 -7.04 -5.67
CA THR A 134 -7.50 -7.18 -5.86
C THR A 134 -8.25 -6.06 -5.19
N GLN A 135 -7.69 -5.52 -4.13
CA GLN A 135 -8.29 -4.43 -3.39
C GLN A 135 -7.19 -3.60 -2.75
N ILE A 136 -7.37 -2.29 -2.69
CA ILE A 136 -6.42 -1.41 -1.99
C ILE A 136 -7.18 -0.47 -1.06
N TYR A 137 -6.47 -0.01 -0.03
CA TYR A 137 -6.89 1.05 0.85
C TYR A 137 -5.89 2.19 0.72
N TYR A 138 -6.39 3.40 0.54
CA TYR A 138 -5.56 4.59 0.47
C TYR A 138 -5.92 5.54 1.60
N GLU A 139 -4.92 6.03 2.30
CA GLU A 139 -5.08 7.07 3.31
C GLU A 139 -4.11 8.20 2.99
N GLY A 140 -4.65 9.40 2.81
CA GLY A 140 -3.85 10.59 2.54
C GLY A 140 -3.55 11.38 3.80
N GLU A 141 -3.06 12.61 3.61
CA GLU A 141 -2.73 13.51 4.71
C GLU A 141 -4.00 14.02 5.40
N PRO A 142 -3.93 14.32 6.71
CA PRO A 142 -5.08 14.91 7.42
C PRO A 142 -5.55 16.24 6.81
N PRO A 143 -6.86 16.57 6.89
CA PRO A 143 -7.92 15.75 7.47
C PRO A 143 -8.09 14.50 6.66
N TYR A 144 -8.24 13.38 7.35
CA TYR A 144 -8.08 12.07 6.75
C TYR A 144 -9.06 11.83 5.61
N ASN A 145 -8.50 11.54 4.45
CA ASN A 145 -9.23 11.01 3.33
C ASN A 145 -8.90 9.53 3.27
N ARG A 146 -9.87 8.69 3.61
CA ARG A 146 -9.74 7.24 3.61
C ARG A 146 -10.61 6.67 2.52
N PHE A 147 -10.01 5.88 1.66
CA PHE A 147 -10.71 5.31 0.52
C PHE A 147 -10.40 3.84 0.39
N LEU A 148 -11.43 3.04 0.23
CA LEU A 148 -11.30 1.62 -0.01
C LEU A 148 -11.82 1.33 -1.42
N SER A 149 -11.05 0.58 -2.20
CA SER A 149 -11.49 0.22 -3.54
C SER A 149 -12.65 -0.78 -3.45
N ASN A 150 -13.68 -0.55 -4.26
CA ASN A 150 -14.87 -1.40 -4.31
C ASN A 150 -15.08 -2.02 -5.68
N LYS A 151 -14.19 -1.73 -6.61
CA LYS A 151 -14.16 -2.31 -7.96
C LYS A 151 -12.72 -2.58 -8.34
N SER A 152 -12.53 -3.39 -9.34
CA SER A 152 -11.18 -3.70 -9.85
C SER A 152 -11.15 -3.69 -11.37
#